data_1c161e12716ba1d7f1128fca7977241e
#
_entry.id   1c161e12716ba1d7f1128fca7977241e
#
_cell.length_a   1.000
_cell.length_b   1.000
_cell.length_c   1.000
_cell.angle_alpha   90.00
_cell.angle_beta   90.00
_cell.angle_gamma   90.00
#
_symmetry.space_group_name_H-M   'P 1'
#
loop_
_entity.id
_entity.type
_entity.pdbx_description
1 polymer ?
#
loop_
_entity_poly.entity_id
_entity_poly.type
_entity_poly.pdbx_seq_one_letter_code
_entity_poly.pdbx_strand_id
1 'polypeptide(L)'
;MDIKDNHINYVEFKAKDLEKIKKFYTASFNWNFIDYGPTYVAFSESGLEGGFEKTENEIINGALVDLYHKNLDLIKNKIIESNGKISKDIFSFPGGHRFHFTDPSGNELAVWSDK
;
A
#
# COMPACT_ATOMS: atom_id res chain seq x y z
N MET A 1 7.41 0.40 14.97
CA MET A 1 6.12 -0.33 14.90
C MET A 1 6.38 -1.80 14.64
N ASP A 2 5.81 -2.66 15.43
CA ASP A 2 5.94 -4.09 15.21
C ASP A 2 5.10 -4.52 14.02
N ILE A 3 5.72 -5.23 13.10
CA ILE A 3 5.04 -5.74 11.92
C ILE A 3 4.58 -7.16 12.23
N LYS A 4 3.27 -7.37 12.15
CA LYS A 4 2.67 -8.66 12.47
C LYS A 4 1.95 -9.25 11.27
N ASP A 5 2.04 -10.57 11.11
CA ASP A 5 1.30 -11.27 10.06
C ASP A 5 -0.20 -10.96 10.16
N ASN A 6 -0.84 -10.87 9.04
CA ASN A 6 -2.30 -10.71 8.90
C ASN A 6 -2.85 -9.37 9.39
N HIS A 7 -1.98 -8.43 9.73
CA HIS A 7 -2.41 -7.09 10.16
C HIS A 7 -2.32 -6.10 9.02
N ILE A 8 -3.28 -5.19 8.96
CA ILE A 8 -3.20 -4.03 8.07
C ILE A 8 -2.14 -3.10 8.65
N ASN A 9 -1.12 -2.77 7.86
CA ASN A 9 -0.08 -1.89 8.36
C ASN A 9 0.34 -0.80 7.39
N TYR A 10 -0.35 -0.68 6.25
CA TYR A 10 0.04 0.28 5.24
C TYR A 10 -1.15 0.73 4.43
N VAL A 11 -1.21 2.02 4.10
CA VAL A 11 -2.23 2.54 3.21
C VAL A 11 -1.55 3.36 2.11
N GLU A 12 -1.97 3.15 0.88
CA GLU A 12 -1.40 3.85 -0.27
C GLU A 12 -2.47 4.62 -1.01
N PHE A 13 -2.16 5.88 -1.27
CA PHE A 13 -3.03 6.76 -2.04
C PHE A 13 -2.37 7.11 -3.36
N LYS A 14 -3.14 7.70 -4.26
CA LYS A 14 -2.61 8.27 -5.50
C LYS A 14 -2.58 9.78 -5.38
N ALA A 15 -1.68 10.43 -6.12
CA ALA A 15 -1.58 11.87 -6.16
C ALA A 15 -1.12 12.32 -7.55
N LYS A 16 -1.60 13.46 -7.99
CA LYS A 16 -1.16 14.03 -9.27
C LYS A 16 0.08 14.89 -9.11
N ASP A 17 0.21 15.56 -7.98
CA ASP A 17 1.33 16.44 -7.70
C ASP A 17 1.85 16.15 -6.29
N LEU A 18 2.97 15.44 -6.22
CA LEU A 18 3.51 15.02 -4.93
C LEU A 18 3.98 16.19 -4.08
N GLU A 19 4.51 17.27 -4.68
CA GLU A 19 4.96 18.43 -3.91
C GLU A 19 3.78 19.14 -3.24
N LYS A 20 2.67 19.27 -3.94
CA LYS A 20 1.47 19.86 -3.36
C LYS A 20 0.89 19.00 -2.25
N ILE A 21 0.91 17.68 -2.42
CA ILE A 21 0.43 16.74 -1.40
C ILE A 21 1.28 16.84 -0.15
N LYS A 22 2.61 16.85 -0.28
CA LYS A 22 3.49 16.98 0.88
C LYS A 22 3.20 18.26 1.66
N LYS A 23 3.09 19.37 0.95
CA LYS A 23 2.79 20.66 1.59
C LYS A 23 1.45 20.65 2.31
N PHE A 24 0.43 20.09 1.68
CA PHE A 24 -0.89 20.03 2.26
C PHE A 24 -0.91 19.25 3.57
N TYR A 25 -0.38 18.04 3.57
CA TYR A 25 -0.44 17.19 4.75
C TYR A 25 0.53 17.60 5.85
N THR A 26 1.67 18.18 5.48
CA THR A 26 2.58 18.75 6.47
C THR A 26 1.95 19.96 7.15
N ALA A 27 1.36 20.86 6.39
CA ALA A 27 0.75 22.08 6.93
C ALA A 27 -0.51 21.78 7.76
N SER A 28 -1.32 20.82 7.30
CA SER A 28 -2.61 20.53 7.93
C SER A 28 -2.51 19.59 9.12
N PHE A 29 -1.63 18.58 9.02
CA PHE A 29 -1.60 17.48 9.99
C PHE A 29 -0.22 17.18 10.56
N ASN A 30 0.77 17.93 10.14
CA ASN A 30 2.15 17.78 10.65
C ASN A 30 2.80 16.44 10.28
N TRP A 31 2.40 15.86 9.16
CA TRP A 31 3.04 14.63 8.68
C TRP A 31 4.43 14.93 8.12
N ASN A 32 5.33 13.98 8.22
CA ASN A 32 6.65 14.04 7.60
C ASN A 32 6.66 13.16 6.37
N PHE A 33 7.54 13.48 5.41
CA PHE A 33 7.62 12.74 4.15
C PHE A 33 9.05 12.36 3.82
N ILE A 34 9.19 11.21 3.18
CA ILE A 34 10.44 10.73 2.62
C ILE A 34 10.21 10.41 1.16
N ASP A 35 11.01 11.02 0.27
CA ASP A 35 10.91 10.76 -1.16
C ASP A 35 11.60 9.44 -1.52
N TYR A 36 10.91 8.63 -2.32
CA TYR A 36 11.46 7.41 -2.89
C TYR A 36 11.43 7.54 -4.40
N GLY A 37 12.32 8.36 -4.95
CA GLY A 37 12.36 8.67 -6.36
C GLY A 37 11.33 9.71 -6.75
N PRO A 38 11.15 9.96 -8.06
CA PRO A 38 10.29 11.06 -8.53
C PRO A 38 8.80 10.75 -8.51
N THR A 39 8.40 9.49 -8.28
CA THR A 39 7.00 9.07 -8.43
C THR A 39 6.39 8.53 -7.14
N TYR A 40 7.10 8.55 -6.02
CA TYR A 40 6.58 8.01 -4.77
C TYR A 40 7.12 8.76 -3.56
N VAL A 41 6.24 9.06 -2.61
CA VAL A 41 6.65 9.58 -1.30
C VAL A 41 5.96 8.76 -0.21
N ALA A 42 6.70 8.49 0.87
CA ALA A 42 6.13 7.83 2.03
C ALA A 42 5.88 8.86 3.13
N PHE A 43 4.82 8.67 3.90
CA PHE A 43 4.55 9.55 5.02
C PHE A 43 4.72 8.83 6.36
N SER A 44 4.94 9.63 7.40
CA SER A 44 5.02 9.17 8.78
C SER A 44 4.28 10.15 9.67
N GLU A 45 4.08 9.76 10.91
CA GLU A 45 3.36 10.55 11.91
C GLU A 45 1.85 10.62 11.65
N SER A 46 1.34 9.76 10.77
CA SER A 46 -0.10 9.68 10.50
C SER A 46 -0.82 8.68 11.39
N GLY A 47 -0.07 7.89 12.15
CA GLY A 47 -0.64 6.79 12.94
C GLY A 47 -0.59 5.46 12.22
N LEU A 48 -0.38 5.47 10.91
CA LEU A 48 -0.28 4.27 10.08
C LEU A 48 0.76 4.54 9.01
N GLU A 49 1.56 3.55 8.66
CA GLU A 49 2.52 3.70 7.57
C GLU A 49 1.79 3.85 6.25
N GLY A 50 2.36 4.60 5.32
CA GLY A 50 1.73 4.76 4.03
C GLY A 50 2.49 5.68 3.10
N GLY A 51 1.90 5.93 1.93
CA GLY A 51 2.53 6.77 0.94
C GLY A 51 1.58 7.20 -0.16
N PHE A 52 2.11 8.01 -1.07
CA PHE A 52 1.41 8.48 -2.26
C PHE A 52 2.20 8.09 -3.49
N GLU A 53 1.52 7.46 -4.45
CA GLU A 53 2.10 7.16 -5.75
C GLU A 53 1.60 8.16 -6.76
N LYS A 54 2.52 8.75 -7.55
CA LYS A 54 2.14 9.70 -8.58
C LYS A 54 1.37 9.00 -9.69
N THR A 55 0.30 9.63 -10.16
CA THR A 55 -0.49 9.13 -11.28
C THR A 55 -0.89 10.28 -12.20
N GLU A 56 -1.00 9.99 -13.48
CA GLU A 56 -1.57 10.93 -14.45
C GLU A 56 -3.06 10.64 -14.67
N ASN A 57 -3.56 9.55 -14.12
CA ASN A 57 -4.96 9.14 -14.28
C ASN A 57 -5.85 9.91 -13.31
N GLU A 58 -7.15 9.95 -13.61
CA GLU A 58 -8.13 10.49 -12.71
C GLU A 58 -8.12 9.66 -11.42
N ILE A 59 -8.20 10.34 -10.28
CA ILE A 59 -8.23 9.66 -9.00
C ILE A 59 -9.67 9.37 -8.65
N ILE A 60 -10.00 8.09 -8.67
CA ILE A 60 -11.33 7.61 -8.32
C ILE A 60 -11.23 6.92 -6.99
N ASN A 61 -11.46 7.65 -5.93
CA ASN A 61 -11.71 7.13 -4.60
C ASN A 61 -10.93 5.87 -4.24
N GLY A 62 -9.61 5.93 -4.16
CA GLY A 62 -8.85 4.72 -4.03
C GLY A 62 -7.68 4.78 -3.10
N ALA A 63 -7.87 4.31 -1.88
CA ALA A 63 -6.75 3.89 -1.07
C ALA A 63 -6.50 2.42 -1.34
N LEU A 64 -5.24 2.03 -1.45
CA LEU A 64 -4.86 0.62 -1.45
C LEU A 64 -4.45 0.27 -0.03
N VAL A 65 -5.18 -0.66 0.57
CA VAL A 65 -4.90 -1.12 1.92
C VAL A 65 -4.01 -2.34 1.84
N ASP A 66 -2.88 -2.31 2.53
CA ASP A 66 -1.91 -3.40 2.51
C ASP A 66 -1.87 -4.12 3.85
N LEU A 67 -1.95 -5.45 3.78
CA LEU A 67 -1.67 -6.29 4.92
C LEU A 67 -0.22 -6.77 4.82
N TYR A 68 0.34 -7.17 5.93
CA TYR A 68 1.68 -7.74 5.96
C TYR A 68 1.60 -9.25 6.19
N HIS A 69 2.45 -10.01 5.51
CA HIS A 69 2.67 -11.41 5.83
C HIS A 69 4.10 -11.80 5.43
N LYS A 70 4.79 -12.48 6.33
CA LYS A 70 6.18 -12.87 6.06
C LYS A 70 6.31 -13.93 4.97
N ASN A 71 5.27 -14.69 4.69
CA ASN A 71 5.29 -15.76 3.69
C ASN A 71 4.17 -15.54 2.67
N LEU A 72 4.51 -14.88 1.55
CA LEU A 72 3.52 -14.53 0.54
C LEU A 72 2.88 -15.74 -0.14
N ASP A 73 3.66 -16.77 -0.39
CA ASP A 73 3.10 -17.97 -1.04
C ASP A 73 2.05 -18.65 -0.17
N LEU A 74 2.30 -18.71 1.12
CA LEU A 74 1.36 -19.32 2.06
C LEU A 74 0.05 -18.54 2.11
N ILE A 75 0.12 -17.22 2.29
CA ILE A 75 -1.10 -16.42 2.42
C ILE A 75 -1.84 -16.30 1.09
N LYS A 76 -1.11 -16.29 -0.03
CA LYS A 76 -1.73 -16.30 -1.35
C LYS A 76 -2.61 -17.53 -1.53
N ASN A 77 -2.10 -18.70 -1.15
CA ASN A 77 -2.87 -19.95 -1.24
C ASN A 77 -4.10 -19.93 -0.34
N LYS A 78 -3.98 -19.37 0.86
CA LYS A 78 -5.13 -19.25 1.76
C LYS A 78 -6.21 -18.34 1.20
N ILE A 79 -5.80 -17.24 0.56
CA ILE A 79 -6.74 -16.32 -0.08
C ILE A 79 -7.52 -17.02 -1.20
N ILE A 80 -6.82 -17.78 -2.04
CA ILE A 80 -7.46 -18.53 -3.11
C ILE A 80 -8.44 -19.55 -2.56
N GLU A 81 -8.03 -20.29 -1.54
CA GLU A 81 -8.88 -21.29 -0.90
C GLU A 81 -10.11 -20.68 -0.24
N SER A 82 -10.03 -19.40 0.14
CA SER A 82 -11.11 -18.68 0.82
C SER A 82 -11.96 -17.85 -0.16
N ASN A 83 -11.88 -18.15 -1.46
CA ASN A 83 -12.67 -17.50 -2.50
C ASN A 83 -12.23 -16.09 -2.86
N GLY A 84 -11.02 -15.70 -2.50
CA GLY A 84 -10.40 -14.50 -3.03
C GLY A 84 -9.81 -14.78 -4.40
N LYS A 85 -9.50 -13.73 -5.15
CA LYS A 85 -8.88 -13.84 -6.47
C LYS A 85 -7.61 -13.02 -6.49
N ILE A 86 -6.58 -13.53 -7.16
CA ILE A 86 -5.33 -12.81 -7.31
C ILE A 86 -5.47 -11.88 -8.51
N SER A 87 -5.47 -10.57 -8.25
CA SER A 87 -5.60 -9.58 -9.31
C SER A 87 -4.24 -9.16 -9.88
N LYS A 88 -3.17 -9.30 -9.11
CA LYS A 88 -1.82 -9.04 -9.58
C LYS A 88 -0.86 -9.98 -8.85
N ASP A 89 -0.14 -10.81 -9.61
CA ASP A 89 0.75 -11.80 -9.01
C ASP A 89 1.96 -11.15 -8.35
N ILE A 90 2.70 -11.90 -7.56
CA ILE A 90 3.82 -11.42 -6.75
C ILE A 90 4.83 -10.66 -7.62
N PHE A 91 5.19 -9.47 -7.19
CA PHE A 91 6.19 -8.64 -7.86
C PHE A 91 7.06 -7.96 -6.81
N SER A 92 8.25 -7.53 -7.25
CA SER A 92 9.22 -6.86 -6.39
C SER A 92 9.05 -5.36 -6.44
N PHE A 93 9.35 -4.71 -5.32
CA PHE A 93 9.46 -3.26 -5.24
C PHE A 93 10.58 -2.93 -4.28
N PRO A 94 11.07 -1.68 -4.24
CA PRO A 94 12.10 -1.31 -3.26
C PRO A 94 11.55 -1.49 -1.84
N GLY A 95 12.08 -2.47 -1.13
CA GLY A 95 11.63 -2.78 0.23
C GLY A 95 11.05 -4.18 0.38
N GLY A 96 10.73 -4.87 -0.72
CA GLY A 96 10.22 -6.22 -0.60
C GLY A 96 9.44 -6.70 -1.81
N HIS A 97 8.39 -7.43 -1.55
CA HIS A 97 7.53 -8.05 -2.55
C HIS A 97 6.08 -7.87 -2.13
N ARG A 98 5.18 -7.85 -3.11
CA ARG A 98 3.74 -7.85 -2.80
C ARG A 98 2.95 -8.48 -3.95
N PHE A 99 1.71 -8.81 -3.66
CA PHE A 99 0.73 -9.18 -4.67
C PHE A 99 -0.60 -8.51 -4.31
N HIS A 100 -1.49 -8.43 -5.28
CA HIS A 100 -2.82 -7.86 -5.06
C HIS A 100 -3.87 -8.93 -5.21
N PHE A 101 -4.95 -8.78 -4.46
CA PHE A 101 -6.08 -9.70 -4.51
C PHE A 101 -7.37 -8.94 -4.39
N THR A 102 -8.46 -9.56 -4.82
CA THR A 102 -9.79 -9.05 -4.57
C THR A 102 -10.50 -9.98 -3.61
N ASP A 103 -11.24 -9.39 -2.67
CA ASP A 103 -12.06 -10.16 -1.76
C ASP A 103 -13.35 -10.61 -2.48
N PRO A 104 -14.21 -11.43 -1.84
CA PRO A 104 -15.44 -11.91 -2.49
C PRO A 104 -16.40 -10.80 -2.94
N SER A 105 -16.29 -9.60 -2.37
CA SER A 105 -17.12 -8.45 -2.76
C SER A 105 -16.48 -7.60 -3.85
N GLY A 106 -15.24 -7.88 -4.21
CA GLY A 106 -14.53 -7.15 -5.25
C GLY A 106 -13.64 -6.02 -4.76
N ASN A 107 -13.44 -5.87 -3.46
CA ASN A 107 -12.47 -4.89 -2.95
C ASN A 107 -11.05 -5.38 -3.26
N GLU A 108 -10.22 -4.48 -3.79
CA GLU A 108 -8.82 -4.82 -4.06
C GLU A 108 -7.94 -4.38 -2.91
N LEU A 109 -7.11 -5.30 -2.41
CA LEU A 109 -6.14 -5.07 -1.37
C LEU A 109 -4.81 -5.68 -1.80
N ALA A 110 -3.77 -5.45 -1.01
CA ALA A 110 -2.48 -6.06 -1.27
C ALA A 110 -1.95 -6.73 0.00
N VAL A 111 -1.07 -7.69 -0.20
CA VAL A 111 -0.26 -8.27 0.88
C VAL A 111 1.20 -8.09 0.50
N TRP A 112 2.00 -7.58 1.43
CA TRP A 112 3.42 -7.35 1.16
C TRP A 112 4.28 -8.06 2.19
N SER A 113 5.55 -8.24 1.85
CA SER A 113 6.54 -8.84 2.72
C SER A 113 7.88 -8.17 2.47
N ASP A 114 8.66 -8.04 3.53
CA ASP A 114 10.06 -7.58 3.43
C ASP A 114 11.03 -8.75 3.31
N LYS A 115 10.52 -9.97 3.20
CA LYS A 115 11.34 -11.20 3.11
C LYS A 115 11.65 -11.66 1.70
#